data_1c409e5b11159ca8efea1dc55218c8a0
#
_entry.id   1c409e5b11159ca8efea1dc55218c8a0
#
_cell.length_a   1.000
_cell.length_b   1.000
_cell.length_c   1.000
_cell.angle_alpha   90.00
_cell.angle_beta   90.00
_cell.angle_gamma   90.00
#
_symmetry.space_group_name_H-M   'P 1'
#
loop_
_entity.id
_entity.type
_entity.pdbx_description
1 polymer ?
#
loop_
_entity_poly.entity_id
_entity_poly.type
_entity_poly.pdbx_seq_one_letter_code
_entity_poly.pdbx_strand_id
1 'polypeptide(L)'
;MKRVSILIPTIDSGGAEKQAVLLAVQLSKHSTVNLIVLYGNHSEYELNVKMLSESNVIVHKLSSNIFSKICAINRILKSTKTEVLLNYLTLPNVIGSILGRTQGIKVYNGIRSSRLPRAKMLAERIVHNRFATGTIFNCYSGAAYFQTKGFNAKKNIVIPNCFSNIAPAMNREDRAIKRIITVGRFDSSKDYETLISCISMLKRDDYRLCIVGYGVLEDQIRSWVMQYGIEDKTEIHIKPNNVAELERGADIYISSSVFEGTSNSIMEALNWSLPVVATDVGDNDHLIINGDNGFLHASGDAKGLSSSVSRLLDSIELRNQMGVKGNQLLQQYYSMDTFEQRYIRLIEE
;
A
#
# COMPACT_ATOMS: atom_id res chain seq x y z
N MET A 1 7.41 28.66 -7.74
CA MET A 1 7.72 27.37 -7.06
C MET A 1 7.16 27.41 -5.66
N LYS A 2 6.35 26.43 -5.27
CA LYS A 2 5.83 26.32 -3.88
C LYS A 2 6.95 25.93 -2.91
N ARG A 3 6.85 26.38 -1.66
CA ARG A 3 7.74 25.99 -0.57
C ARG A 3 7.03 24.97 0.31
N VAL A 4 7.44 23.72 0.20
CA VAL A 4 6.83 22.57 0.86
C VAL A 4 7.75 22.07 1.96
N SER A 5 7.20 21.83 3.15
CA SER A 5 7.89 21.08 4.20
C SER A 5 7.20 19.75 4.44
N ILE A 6 7.97 18.70 4.64
CA ILE A 6 7.49 17.37 4.99
C ILE A 6 8.03 17.00 6.35
N LEU A 7 7.15 16.67 7.30
CA LEU A 7 7.51 16.32 8.68
C LEU A 7 7.28 14.83 8.92
N ILE A 8 8.36 14.10 9.21
CA ILE A 8 8.35 12.64 9.43
C ILE A 8 9.05 12.27 10.74
N PRO A 9 8.76 11.11 11.34
CA PRO A 9 9.47 10.68 12.55
C PRO A 9 10.92 10.27 12.25
N THR A 10 11.15 9.40 11.27
CA THR A 10 12.45 8.81 10.91
C THR A 10 12.57 8.66 9.39
N ILE A 11 13.75 8.29 8.90
CA ILE A 11 13.99 7.86 7.50
C ILE A 11 14.35 6.38 7.42
N ASP A 12 13.74 5.57 8.29
CA ASP A 12 13.92 4.13 8.37
C ASP A 12 13.19 3.37 7.23
N SER A 13 13.23 2.04 7.29
CA SER A 13 12.68 1.13 6.27
C SER A 13 11.15 1.02 6.25
N GLY A 14 10.44 1.73 7.13
CA GLY A 14 8.98 1.71 7.22
C GLY A 14 8.28 2.17 5.94
N GLY A 15 7.12 1.60 5.64
CA GLY A 15 6.37 1.93 4.42
C GLY A 15 5.92 3.40 4.34
N ALA A 16 5.59 4.02 5.48
CA ALA A 16 5.22 5.43 5.54
C ALA A 16 6.43 6.33 5.25
N GLU A 17 7.58 5.99 5.83
CA GLU A 17 8.85 6.70 5.66
C GLU A 17 9.34 6.62 4.21
N LYS A 18 9.31 5.43 3.61
CA LYS A 18 9.65 5.24 2.19
C LYS A 18 8.78 6.11 1.28
N GLN A 19 7.46 6.12 1.50
CA GLN A 19 6.53 6.94 0.70
C GLN A 19 6.77 8.44 0.92
N ALA A 20 7.10 8.88 2.14
CA ALA A 20 7.40 10.28 2.42
C ALA A 20 8.72 10.75 1.78
N VAL A 21 9.77 9.92 1.83
CA VAL A 21 11.04 10.19 1.15
C VAL A 21 10.84 10.25 -0.36
N LEU A 22 10.14 9.26 -0.92
CA LEU A 22 9.81 9.20 -2.33
C LEU A 22 9.06 10.46 -2.78
N LEU A 23 8.03 10.86 -2.02
CA LEU A 23 7.29 12.10 -2.27
C LEU A 23 8.19 13.33 -2.21
N ALA A 24 9.07 13.42 -1.20
CA ALA A 24 9.99 14.54 -1.06
C ALA A 24 10.89 14.68 -2.30
N VAL A 25 11.46 13.57 -2.78
CA VAL A 25 12.31 13.52 -3.98
C VAL A 25 11.52 13.94 -5.22
N GLN A 26 10.31 13.42 -5.43
CA GLN A 26 9.50 13.79 -6.60
C GLN A 26 9.11 15.28 -6.56
N LEU A 27 8.59 15.76 -5.45
CA LEU A 27 8.22 17.16 -5.31
C LEU A 27 9.42 18.13 -5.45
N SER A 28 10.64 17.69 -5.11
CA SER A 28 11.84 18.53 -5.25
C SER A 28 12.19 18.90 -6.68
N LYS A 29 11.60 18.21 -7.68
CA LYS A 29 11.74 18.54 -9.10
C LYS A 29 10.95 19.81 -9.49
N HIS A 30 9.88 20.13 -8.73
CA HIS A 30 8.92 21.19 -9.05
C HIS A 30 8.75 22.23 -7.95
N SER A 31 9.30 21.98 -6.75
CA SER A 31 9.10 22.78 -5.54
C SER A 31 10.38 22.84 -4.71
N THR A 32 10.49 23.84 -3.85
CA THR A 32 11.51 23.83 -2.80
C THR A 32 11.02 22.95 -1.66
N VAL A 33 11.71 21.84 -1.40
CA VAL A 33 11.27 20.83 -0.40
C VAL A 33 12.23 20.77 0.77
N ASN A 34 11.67 20.92 1.98
CA ASN A 34 12.36 20.71 3.26
C ASN A 34 11.84 19.46 3.92
N LEU A 35 12.68 18.47 4.17
CA LEU A 35 12.33 17.26 4.91
C LEU A 35 12.80 17.40 6.36
N ILE A 36 11.87 17.43 7.31
CA ILE A 36 12.13 17.59 8.74
C ILE A 36 11.97 16.23 9.42
N VAL A 37 13.05 15.70 9.98
CA VAL A 37 13.12 14.38 10.61
C VAL A 37 13.17 14.55 12.13
N LEU A 38 12.15 14.05 12.84
CA LEU A 38 12.03 14.24 14.30
C LEU A 38 13.10 13.50 15.11
N TYR A 39 13.47 12.31 14.69
CA TYR A 39 14.42 11.43 15.38
C TYR A 39 15.65 11.19 14.49
N GLY A 40 16.44 12.25 14.29
CA GLY A 40 17.60 12.24 13.38
C GLY A 40 18.78 11.34 13.83
N ASN A 41 18.77 10.83 15.06
CA ASN A 41 19.76 9.86 15.57
C ASN A 41 19.28 8.41 15.47
N HIS A 42 18.12 8.15 14.86
CA HIS A 42 17.60 6.81 14.65
C HIS A 42 18.30 6.11 13.49
N SER A 43 18.13 4.80 13.36
CA SER A 43 18.60 4.05 12.19
C SER A 43 18.05 4.65 10.90
N GLU A 44 18.87 4.67 9.87
CA GLU A 44 18.52 5.19 8.55
C GLU A 44 18.56 4.06 7.53
N TYR A 45 17.52 3.99 6.69
CA TYR A 45 17.50 3.01 5.63
C TYR A 45 18.35 3.50 4.44
N GLU A 46 19.35 2.74 4.06
CA GLU A 46 20.38 3.11 3.07
C GLU A 46 19.79 3.63 1.75
N LEU A 47 18.76 2.96 1.23
CA LEU A 47 18.09 3.40 0.00
C LEU A 47 17.41 4.77 0.15
N ASN A 48 16.79 5.06 1.31
CA ASN A 48 16.18 6.35 1.57
C ASN A 48 17.26 7.45 1.62
N VAL A 49 18.38 7.18 2.27
CA VAL A 49 19.52 8.12 2.35
C VAL A 49 20.09 8.37 0.97
N LYS A 50 20.29 7.33 0.17
CA LYS A 50 20.79 7.44 -1.21
C LYS A 50 19.85 8.31 -2.06
N MET A 51 18.55 8.03 -2.06
CA MET A 51 17.56 8.82 -2.81
C MET A 51 17.57 10.31 -2.42
N LEU A 52 17.69 10.61 -1.12
CA LEU A 52 17.77 12.00 -0.64
C LEU A 52 19.07 12.68 -1.06
N SER A 53 20.21 11.99 -1.01
CA SER A 53 21.51 12.54 -1.41
C SER A 53 21.61 12.84 -2.92
N GLU A 54 20.85 12.13 -3.74
CA GLU A 54 20.76 12.31 -5.20
C GLU A 54 19.68 13.33 -5.61
N SER A 55 19.03 14.01 -4.64
CA SER A 55 17.90 14.92 -4.87
C SER A 55 18.19 16.35 -4.39
N ASN A 56 17.30 17.29 -4.73
CA ASN A 56 17.35 18.67 -4.26
C ASN A 56 16.61 18.89 -2.92
N VAL A 57 16.35 17.84 -2.14
CA VAL A 57 15.66 17.93 -0.85
C VAL A 57 16.59 18.43 0.23
N ILE A 58 16.16 19.47 0.96
CA ILE A 58 16.91 20.00 2.12
C ILE A 58 16.48 19.22 3.36
N VAL A 59 17.39 18.43 3.93
CA VAL A 59 17.08 17.55 5.07
C VAL A 59 17.50 18.21 6.39
N HIS A 60 16.54 18.30 7.34
CA HIS A 60 16.75 18.82 8.70
C HIS A 60 16.57 17.69 9.72
N LYS A 61 17.65 17.19 10.30
CA LYS A 61 17.63 16.12 11.32
C LYS A 61 17.62 16.72 12.73
N LEU A 62 16.59 16.38 13.54
CA LEU A 62 16.43 16.86 14.90
C LEU A 62 16.79 15.75 15.90
N SER A 63 17.65 16.05 16.87
CA SER A 63 18.17 15.07 17.84
C SER A 63 17.97 15.44 19.31
N SER A 64 17.34 16.58 19.60
CA SER A 64 17.14 17.12 20.95
C SER A 64 15.89 16.56 21.65
N ASN A 65 15.57 17.07 22.84
CA ASN A 65 14.31 16.77 23.53
C ASN A 65 13.10 17.33 22.77
N ILE A 66 11.90 16.88 23.13
CA ILE A 66 10.67 17.19 22.38
C ILE A 66 10.37 18.71 22.33
N PHE A 67 10.64 19.44 23.41
CA PHE A 67 10.38 20.87 23.46
C PHE A 67 11.31 21.63 22.49
N SER A 68 12.60 21.31 22.53
CA SER A 68 13.59 21.88 21.59
C SER A 68 13.28 21.54 20.14
N LYS A 69 12.75 20.33 19.87
CA LYS A 69 12.28 19.93 18.52
C LYS A 69 11.13 20.80 18.05
N ILE A 70 10.13 21.05 18.91
CA ILE A 70 8.99 21.93 18.58
C ILE A 70 9.49 23.33 18.22
N CYS A 71 10.40 23.91 19.02
CA CYS A 71 11.01 25.21 18.74
C CYS A 71 11.79 25.19 17.41
N ALA A 72 12.56 24.14 17.14
CA ALA A 72 13.33 23.99 15.90
C ALA A 72 12.40 23.89 14.68
N ILE A 73 11.34 23.07 14.74
CA ILE A 73 10.34 22.96 13.67
C ILE A 73 9.72 24.33 13.39
N ASN A 74 9.27 25.03 14.46
CA ASN A 74 8.68 26.37 14.33
C ASN A 74 9.64 27.35 13.63
N ARG A 75 10.93 27.31 13.97
CA ARG A 75 11.98 28.14 13.35
C ARG A 75 12.19 27.75 11.88
N ILE A 76 12.28 26.47 11.56
CA ILE A 76 12.45 25.97 10.18
C ILE A 76 11.27 26.43 9.33
N LEU A 77 10.03 26.19 9.75
CA LEU A 77 8.85 26.59 8.99
C LEU A 77 8.83 28.10 8.68
N LYS A 78 9.23 28.95 9.65
CA LYS A 78 9.34 30.40 9.46
C LYS A 78 10.47 30.79 8.52
N SER A 79 11.68 30.26 8.72
CA SER A 79 12.87 30.63 7.93
C SER A 79 12.78 30.19 6.47
N THR A 80 12.15 29.02 6.23
CA THR A 80 11.91 28.51 4.87
C THR A 80 10.67 29.11 4.21
N LYS A 81 9.91 29.94 4.96
CA LYS A 81 8.63 30.53 4.50
C LYS A 81 7.70 29.45 3.93
N THR A 82 7.58 28.33 4.64
CA THR A 82 6.77 27.17 4.23
C THR A 82 5.33 27.59 3.93
N GLU A 83 4.81 27.19 2.76
CA GLU A 83 3.42 27.45 2.35
C GLU A 83 2.52 26.24 2.60
N VAL A 84 3.09 25.02 2.41
CA VAL A 84 2.40 23.76 2.60
C VAL A 84 3.22 22.85 3.49
N LEU A 85 2.59 22.26 4.50
CA LEU A 85 3.18 21.30 5.42
C LEU A 85 2.47 19.95 5.29
N LEU A 86 3.24 18.93 4.90
CA LEU A 86 2.77 17.55 4.82
C LEU A 86 3.33 16.77 6.02
N ASN A 87 2.47 16.27 6.87
CA ASN A 87 2.87 15.51 8.05
C ASN A 87 2.65 14.01 7.82
N TYR A 88 3.50 13.17 8.39
CA TYR A 88 3.36 11.72 8.32
C TYR A 88 3.38 11.11 9.72
N LEU A 89 2.36 10.32 10.04
CA LEU A 89 2.14 9.64 11.30
C LEU A 89 1.77 10.57 12.47
N THR A 90 1.24 9.98 13.57
CA THR A 90 0.50 10.72 14.59
C THR A 90 1.27 11.85 15.27
N LEU A 91 2.53 11.65 15.67
CA LEU A 91 3.27 12.70 16.37
C LEU A 91 3.58 13.90 15.47
N PRO A 92 4.09 13.72 14.24
CA PRO A 92 4.19 14.79 13.25
C PRO A 92 2.85 15.47 12.95
N ASN A 93 1.76 14.68 12.81
CA ASN A 93 0.43 15.22 12.55
C ASN A 93 0.00 16.20 13.65
N VAL A 94 0.21 15.83 14.91
CA VAL A 94 -0.17 16.69 16.06
C VAL A 94 0.69 17.96 16.10
N ILE A 95 2.02 17.81 16.09
CA ILE A 95 2.94 18.96 16.20
C ILE A 95 2.79 19.89 14.98
N GLY A 96 2.85 19.30 13.77
CA GLY A 96 2.79 20.06 12.54
C GLY A 96 1.45 20.78 12.34
N SER A 97 0.33 20.16 12.72
CA SER A 97 -0.98 20.81 12.61
C SER A 97 -1.09 22.06 13.50
N ILE A 98 -0.63 21.97 14.74
CA ILE A 98 -0.68 23.10 15.68
C ILE A 98 0.23 24.24 15.18
N LEU A 99 1.50 23.93 14.88
CA LEU A 99 2.47 24.93 14.44
C LEU A 99 2.11 25.53 13.08
N GLY A 100 1.68 24.70 12.12
CA GLY A 100 1.31 25.19 10.81
C GLY A 100 0.09 26.11 10.87
N ARG A 101 -0.93 25.74 11.66
CA ARG A 101 -2.13 26.59 11.84
C ARG A 101 -1.80 27.96 12.43
N THR A 102 -0.90 28.03 13.41
CA THR A 102 -0.50 29.31 14.04
C THR A 102 0.30 30.21 13.09
N GLN A 103 0.88 29.65 12.02
CA GLN A 103 1.63 30.38 11.01
C GLN A 103 0.85 30.60 9.69
N GLY A 104 -0.43 30.21 9.62
CA GLY A 104 -1.22 30.33 8.40
C GLY A 104 -0.83 29.37 7.26
N ILE A 105 -0.08 28.32 7.57
CA ILE A 105 0.39 27.31 6.61
C ILE A 105 -0.76 26.35 6.28
N LYS A 106 -0.92 25.93 5.02
CA LYS A 106 -1.81 24.82 4.64
C LYS A 106 -1.24 23.51 5.15
N VAL A 107 -1.96 22.80 6.01
CA VAL A 107 -1.47 21.58 6.67
C VAL A 107 -2.27 20.38 6.23
N TYR A 108 -1.55 19.37 5.71
CA TYR A 108 -2.13 18.08 5.36
C TYR A 108 -1.47 16.98 6.21
N ASN A 109 -2.30 16.26 6.97
CA ASN A 109 -1.87 15.15 7.80
C ASN A 109 -1.89 13.85 6.99
N GLY A 110 -0.96 12.94 7.25
CA GLY A 110 -0.93 11.61 6.63
C GLY A 110 -1.27 10.52 7.65
N ILE A 111 -2.37 9.80 7.44
CA ILE A 111 -2.71 8.59 8.19
C ILE A 111 -2.45 7.38 7.29
N ARG A 112 -1.53 6.50 7.73
CA ARG A 112 -1.04 5.34 6.98
C ARG A 112 -1.38 4.01 7.62
N SER A 113 -2.23 4.02 8.65
CA SER A 113 -2.72 2.84 9.36
C SER A 113 -4.22 2.73 9.22
N SER A 114 -4.71 1.53 9.00
CA SER A 114 -6.15 1.23 8.95
C SER A 114 -6.82 1.30 10.33
N ARG A 115 -6.04 1.19 11.42
CA ARG A 115 -6.54 1.31 12.80
C ARG A 115 -5.51 2.02 13.68
N LEU A 116 -6.00 2.77 14.68
CA LEU A 116 -5.16 3.44 15.67
C LEU A 116 -5.63 3.11 17.10
N PRO A 117 -4.72 3.05 18.08
CA PRO A 117 -5.07 3.01 19.49
C PRO A 117 -5.97 4.20 19.89
N ARG A 118 -6.85 4.02 20.87
CA ARG A 118 -7.86 5.02 21.25
C ARG A 118 -7.31 6.43 21.49
N ALA A 119 -6.18 6.54 22.21
CA ALA A 119 -5.56 7.85 22.51
C ALA A 119 -5.04 8.53 21.22
N LYS A 120 -4.38 7.78 20.33
CA LYS A 120 -3.93 8.30 19.03
C LYS A 120 -5.11 8.69 18.14
N MET A 121 -6.17 7.89 18.12
CA MET A 121 -7.40 8.18 17.38
C MET A 121 -8.03 9.51 17.82
N LEU A 122 -8.10 9.76 19.13
CA LEU A 122 -8.64 11.01 19.67
C LEU A 122 -7.77 12.21 19.26
N ALA A 123 -6.45 12.11 19.41
CA ALA A 123 -5.52 13.17 19.02
C ALA A 123 -5.61 13.48 17.52
N GLU A 124 -5.59 12.46 16.66
CA GLU A 124 -5.74 12.62 15.21
C GLU A 124 -7.09 13.26 14.83
N ARG A 125 -8.18 12.84 15.46
CA ARG A 125 -9.50 13.43 15.23
C ARG A 125 -9.55 14.91 15.59
N ILE A 126 -8.94 15.31 16.72
CA ILE A 126 -8.89 16.71 17.14
C ILE A 126 -8.11 17.55 16.13
N VAL A 127 -6.90 17.11 15.75
CA VAL A 127 -6.04 17.88 14.83
C VAL A 127 -6.63 17.92 13.43
N HIS A 128 -7.22 16.81 12.95
CA HIS A 128 -7.94 16.76 11.69
C HIS A 128 -9.09 17.78 11.63
N ASN A 129 -9.98 17.75 12.64
CA ASN A 129 -11.18 18.55 12.61
C ASN A 129 -10.91 20.06 12.82
N ARG A 130 -9.91 20.43 13.65
CA ARG A 130 -9.71 21.81 14.09
C ARG A 130 -8.49 22.51 13.50
N PHE A 131 -7.42 21.81 13.18
CA PHE A 131 -6.13 22.42 12.85
C PHE A 131 -5.69 22.14 11.41
N ALA A 132 -5.88 20.93 10.91
CA ALA A 132 -5.47 20.56 9.57
C ALA A 132 -6.39 21.15 8.49
N THR A 133 -5.82 21.45 7.33
CA THR A 133 -6.55 21.76 6.10
C THR A 133 -7.25 20.50 5.60
N GLY A 134 -6.54 19.36 5.58
CA GLY A 134 -7.08 18.05 5.25
C GLY A 134 -6.24 16.92 5.83
N THR A 135 -6.71 15.69 5.68
CA THR A 135 -5.96 14.47 6.02
C THR A 135 -5.92 13.53 4.83
N ILE A 136 -4.72 13.11 4.48
CA ILE A 136 -4.42 12.20 3.37
C ILE A 136 -4.40 10.77 3.92
N PHE A 137 -5.31 9.95 3.40
CA PHE A 137 -5.37 8.51 3.64
C PHE A 137 -4.76 7.77 2.45
N ASN A 138 -4.07 6.68 2.70
CA ASN A 138 -3.50 5.85 1.64
C ASN A 138 -4.45 4.79 1.11
N CYS A 139 -5.70 4.74 1.62
CA CYS A 139 -6.74 3.81 1.18
C CYS A 139 -8.13 4.39 1.41
N TYR A 140 -9.07 4.04 0.54
CA TYR A 140 -10.47 4.49 0.62
C TYR A 140 -11.20 3.90 1.83
N SER A 141 -11.01 2.60 2.07
CA SER A 141 -11.55 1.89 3.22
C SER A 141 -11.09 2.51 4.55
N GLY A 142 -9.81 2.93 4.63
CA GLY A 142 -9.27 3.65 5.76
C GLY A 142 -9.98 5.00 5.97
N ALA A 143 -10.11 5.82 4.92
CA ALA A 143 -10.81 7.10 4.99
C ALA A 143 -12.26 6.93 5.47
N ALA A 144 -12.98 5.94 4.92
CA ALA A 144 -14.34 5.60 5.34
C ALA A 144 -14.40 5.17 6.82
N TYR A 145 -13.48 4.32 7.27
CA TYR A 145 -13.40 3.90 8.67
C TYR A 145 -13.16 5.11 9.61
N PHE A 146 -12.23 6.00 9.30
CA PHE A 146 -11.98 7.18 10.13
C PHE A 146 -13.17 8.14 10.14
N GLN A 147 -13.93 8.25 9.05
CA GLN A 147 -15.17 8.99 9.02
C GLN A 147 -16.19 8.47 10.06
N THR A 148 -16.34 7.13 10.20
CA THR A 148 -17.21 6.56 11.28
C THR A 148 -16.71 6.86 12.69
N LYS A 149 -15.43 7.27 12.84
CA LYS A 149 -14.83 7.69 14.12
C LYS A 149 -14.92 9.19 14.37
N GLY A 150 -15.70 9.92 13.56
CA GLY A 150 -15.97 11.34 13.73
C GLY A 150 -14.94 12.29 13.10
N PHE A 151 -14.21 11.81 12.09
CA PHE A 151 -13.42 12.66 11.21
C PHE A 151 -14.33 13.37 10.20
N ASN A 152 -14.08 14.64 9.94
CA ASN A 152 -14.87 15.43 9.00
C ASN A 152 -14.62 14.96 7.56
N ALA A 153 -15.62 14.35 6.94
CA ALA A 153 -15.53 13.81 5.59
C ALA A 153 -15.06 14.83 4.53
N LYS A 154 -15.40 16.12 4.70
CA LYS A 154 -15.00 17.19 3.76
C LYS A 154 -13.48 17.46 3.75
N LYS A 155 -12.76 16.97 4.75
CA LYS A 155 -11.30 17.10 4.88
C LYS A 155 -10.57 15.80 4.56
N ASN A 156 -11.29 14.71 4.26
CA ASN A 156 -10.69 13.44 3.86
C ASN A 156 -10.23 13.51 2.41
N ILE A 157 -8.97 13.19 2.19
CA ILE A 157 -8.33 13.13 0.88
C ILE A 157 -7.74 11.73 0.75
N VAL A 158 -7.99 11.05 -0.36
CA VAL A 158 -7.40 9.73 -0.58
C VAL A 158 -6.35 9.83 -1.68
N ILE A 159 -5.11 9.54 -1.31
CA ILE A 159 -3.98 9.40 -2.24
C ILE A 159 -3.33 8.05 -1.94
N PRO A 160 -3.65 7.00 -2.69
CA PRO A 160 -3.06 5.68 -2.54
C PRO A 160 -1.55 5.71 -2.69
N ASN A 161 -0.86 4.74 -2.12
CA ASN A 161 0.56 4.55 -2.36
C ASN A 161 0.79 4.26 -3.85
N CYS A 162 1.95 4.67 -4.35
CA CYS A 162 2.35 4.35 -5.73
C CYS A 162 3.13 3.04 -5.79
N PHE A 163 3.11 2.45 -6.96
CA PHE A 163 4.00 1.38 -7.37
C PHE A 163 5.12 1.99 -8.23
N SER A 164 6.37 1.93 -7.73
CA SER A 164 7.45 2.76 -8.28
C SER A 164 7.97 2.30 -9.66
N ASN A 165 7.95 1.00 -9.92
CA ASN A 165 8.50 0.43 -11.15
C ASN A 165 7.48 -0.56 -11.74
N ILE A 166 6.59 -0.07 -12.57
CA ILE A 166 5.59 -0.90 -13.22
C ILE A 166 6.21 -1.52 -14.49
N ALA A 167 6.20 -2.85 -14.55
CA ALA A 167 6.66 -3.58 -15.73
C ALA A 167 5.73 -3.33 -16.94
N PRO A 168 6.22 -3.41 -18.17
CA PRO A 168 5.36 -3.42 -19.34
C PRO A 168 4.35 -4.56 -19.26
N ALA A 169 3.12 -4.31 -19.75
CA ALA A 169 2.11 -5.37 -19.86
C ALA A 169 2.63 -6.53 -20.70
N MET A 170 2.34 -7.74 -20.26
CA MET A 170 2.83 -8.96 -20.90
C MET A 170 1.72 -9.98 -21.10
N ASN A 171 1.76 -10.67 -22.24
CA ASN A 171 0.97 -11.86 -22.48
C ASN A 171 1.77 -13.11 -22.04
N ARG A 172 1.04 -14.10 -21.56
CA ARG A 172 1.59 -15.43 -21.23
C ARG A 172 1.34 -16.41 -22.35
N GLU A 173 2.25 -17.35 -22.49
CA GLU A 173 2.04 -18.55 -23.31
C GLU A 173 1.22 -19.57 -22.53
N ASP A 174 0.37 -20.32 -23.20
CA ASP A 174 -0.36 -21.39 -22.55
C ASP A 174 0.62 -22.56 -22.25
N ARG A 175 0.47 -23.11 -21.06
CA ARG A 175 1.29 -24.24 -20.60
C ARG A 175 0.39 -25.36 -20.09
N ALA A 176 0.86 -26.60 -20.19
CA ALA A 176 0.10 -27.77 -19.76
C ALA A 176 -0.29 -27.69 -18.28
N ILE A 177 0.62 -27.22 -17.41
CA ILE A 177 0.38 -27.04 -15.97
C ILE A 177 0.44 -25.54 -15.65
N LYS A 178 -0.68 -24.98 -15.25
CA LYS A 178 -0.83 -23.57 -14.85
C LYS A 178 -0.38 -23.36 -13.41
N ARG A 179 0.22 -22.21 -13.10
CA ARG A 179 0.67 -21.84 -11.76
C ARG A 179 -0.28 -20.82 -11.14
N ILE A 180 -0.92 -21.20 -10.04
CA ILE A 180 -1.73 -20.31 -9.20
C ILE A 180 -0.84 -19.85 -8.06
N ILE A 181 -0.76 -18.54 -7.80
CA ILE A 181 0.09 -18.02 -6.74
C ILE A 181 -0.72 -17.18 -5.75
N THR A 182 -0.34 -17.25 -4.49
CA THR A 182 -0.72 -16.30 -3.43
C THR A 182 0.51 -15.85 -2.66
N VAL A 183 0.57 -14.56 -2.35
CA VAL A 183 1.70 -13.95 -1.62
C VAL A 183 1.15 -13.18 -0.42
N GLY A 184 1.65 -13.46 0.79
CA GLY A 184 1.19 -12.73 1.96
C GLY A 184 1.76 -13.24 3.28
N ARG A 185 1.51 -12.48 4.36
CA ARG A 185 1.84 -12.94 5.71
C ARG A 185 0.95 -14.12 6.10
N PHE A 186 1.51 -15.09 6.78
CA PHE A 186 0.75 -16.24 7.30
C PHE A 186 0.10 -15.85 8.62
N ASP A 187 -0.98 -15.06 8.52
CA ASP A 187 -1.80 -14.63 9.66
C ASP A 187 -3.30 -14.72 9.31
N SER A 188 -4.15 -14.55 10.32
CA SER A 188 -5.60 -14.70 10.19
C SER A 188 -6.26 -13.72 9.24
N SER A 189 -5.61 -12.61 8.89
CA SER A 189 -6.18 -11.62 7.96
C SER A 189 -6.23 -12.12 6.51
N LYS A 190 -5.43 -13.15 6.18
CA LYS A 190 -5.30 -13.69 4.83
C LYS A 190 -6.20 -14.89 4.53
N ASP A 191 -6.80 -15.50 5.56
CA ASP A 191 -7.77 -16.61 5.45
C ASP A 191 -7.33 -17.74 4.48
N TYR A 192 -6.15 -18.31 4.77
CA TYR A 192 -5.59 -19.39 3.96
C TYR A 192 -6.47 -20.65 3.94
N GLU A 193 -7.31 -20.86 4.96
CA GLU A 193 -8.25 -22.00 4.98
C GLU A 193 -9.25 -21.88 3.84
N THR A 194 -9.89 -20.72 3.65
CA THR A 194 -10.80 -20.47 2.51
C THR A 194 -10.06 -20.62 1.18
N LEU A 195 -8.82 -20.17 1.05
CA LEU A 195 -8.02 -20.33 -0.17
C LEU A 195 -7.78 -21.82 -0.48
N ILE A 196 -7.29 -22.58 0.49
CA ILE A 196 -6.99 -24.00 0.35
C ILE A 196 -8.26 -24.80 0.03
N SER A 197 -9.36 -24.50 0.73
CA SER A 197 -10.68 -25.07 0.45
C SER A 197 -11.14 -24.75 -0.99
N CYS A 198 -10.96 -23.51 -1.46
CA CYS A 198 -11.27 -23.12 -2.83
C CYS A 198 -10.47 -23.98 -3.84
N ILE A 199 -9.17 -24.13 -3.65
CA ILE A 199 -8.30 -24.89 -4.55
C ILE A 199 -8.62 -26.38 -4.53
N SER A 200 -8.98 -26.94 -3.38
CA SER A 200 -9.37 -28.36 -3.27
C SER A 200 -10.63 -28.73 -4.05
N MET A 201 -11.50 -27.74 -4.34
CA MET A 201 -12.70 -27.92 -5.17
C MET A 201 -12.39 -28.04 -6.67
N LEU A 202 -11.17 -27.69 -7.11
CA LEU A 202 -10.70 -27.81 -8.48
C LEU A 202 -10.37 -29.28 -8.76
N LYS A 203 -11.33 -30.06 -9.27
CA LYS A 203 -11.17 -31.49 -9.58
C LYS A 203 -10.42 -31.68 -10.90
N ARG A 204 -9.15 -31.21 -10.96
CA ARG A 204 -8.31 -31.25 -12.16
C ARG A 204 -6.82 -31.32 -11.79
N ASP A 205 -5.96 -31.74 -12.70
CA ASP A 205 -4.51 -31.99 -12.44
C ASP A 205 -3.56 -31.04 -13.18
N ASP A 206 -4.12 -30.11 -13.97
CA ASP A 206 -3.37 -29.22 -14.84
C ASP A 206 -2.98 -27.89 -14.14
N TYR A 207 -2.86 -27.90 -12.81
CA TYR A 207 -2.40 -26.74 -12.04
C TYR A 207 -1.42 -27.12 -10.93
N ARG A 208 -0.69 -26.09 -10.43
CA ARG A 208 0.07 -26.11 -9.17
C ARG A 208 -0.24 -24.85 -8.40
N LEU A 209 -0.42 -24.99 -7.09
CA LEU A 209 -0.59 -23.88 -6.14
C LEU A 209 0.77 -23.53 -5.53
N CYS A 210 1.14 -22.24 -5.58
CA CYS A 210 2.33 -21.70 -4.95
C CYS A 210 1.89 -20.75 -3.81
N ILE A 211 2.17 -21.12 -2.57
CA ILE A 211 1.90 -20.29 -1.39
C ILE A 211 3.22 -19.68 -0.94
N VAL A 212 3.30 -18.34 -0.96
CA VAL A 212 4.53 -17.61 -0.66
C VAL A 212 4.30 -16.70 0.54
N GLY A 213 5.15 -16.81 1.56
CA GLY A 213 5.05 -15.92 2.71
C GLY A 213 5.77 -16.42 3.95
N TYR A 214 5.32 -15.93 5.10
CA TYR A 214 5.78 -16.35 6.42
C TYR A 214 4.83 -15.82 7.50
N GLY A 215 4.82 -16.46 8.66
CA GLY A 215 4.04 -16.00 9.82
C GLY A 215 3.64 -17.10 10.74
N VAL A 216 2.79 -16.77 11.72
CA VAL A 216 2.42 -17.66 12.82
C VAL A 216 1.55 -18.85 12.41
N LEU A 217 0.94 -18.81 11.22
CA LEU A 217 0.07 -19.86 10.70
C LEU A 217 0.78 -20.86 9.77
N GLU A 218 2.10 -20.88 9.69
CA GLU A 218 2.82 -21.76 8.77
C GLU A 218 2.46 -23.24 8.96
N ASP A 219 2.53 -23.75 10.16
CA ASP A 219 2.20 -25.14 10.47
C ASP A 219 0.71 -25.44 10.20
N GLN A 220 -0.14 -24.48 10.49
CA GLN A 220 -1.57 -24.59 10.24
C GLN A 220 -1.88 -24.66 8.73
N ILE A 221 -1.22 -23.85 7.90
CA ILE A 221 -1.35 -23.89 6.44
C ILE A 221 -0.93 -25.26 5.90
N ARG A 222 0.19 -25.80 6.37
CA ARG A 222 0.64 -27.16 6.00
C ARG A 222 -0.40 -28.22 6.40
N SER A 223 -0.98 -28.10 7.59
CA SER A 223 -2.03 -28.99 8.08
C SER A 223 -3.30 -28.92 7.19
N TRP A 224 -3.73 -27.72 6.83
CA TRP A 224 -4.87 -27.55 5.92
C TRP A 224 -4.60 -28.13 4.53
N VAL A 225 -3.40 -27.93 3.96
CA VAL A 225 -3.02 -28.52 2.68
C VAL A 225 -3.16 -30.03 2.68
N MET A 226 -2.70 -30.72 3.75
CA MET A 226 -2.87 -32.16 3.95
C MET A 226 -4.35 -32.55 4.17
N GLN A 227 -5.05 -31.84 5.04
CA GLN A 227 -6.46 -32.10 5.35
C GLN A 227 -7.38 -32.02 4.11
N TYR A 228 -7.10 -31.08 3.21
CA TYR A 228 -7.85 -30.88 1.98
C TYR A 228 -7.33 -31.73 0.80
N GLY A 229 -6.28 -32.53 1.00
CA GLY A 229 -5.76 -33.50 0.02
C GLY A 229 -5.19 -32.84 -1.25
N ILE A 230 -4.46 -31.73 -1.10
CA ILE A 230 -3.84 -31.01 -2.21
C ILE A 230 -2.32 -30.86 -2.08
N GLU A 231 -1.68 -31.68 -1.23
CA GLU A 231 -0.24 -31.63 -0.96
C GLU A 231 0.60 -31.87 -2.21
N ASP A 232 0.22 -32.81 -3.07
CA ASP A 232 0.92 -33.14 -4.31
C ASP A 232 0.88 -32.01 -5.36
N LYS A 233 -0.01 -31.03 -5.16
CA LYS A 233 -0.23 -29.89 -6.07
C LYS A 233 0.20 -28.56 -5.45
N THR A 234 0.74 -28.56 -4.21
CA THR A 234 1.02 -27.33 -3.45
C THR A 234 2.49 -27.21 -3.09
N GLU A 235 3.09 -26.08 -3.44
CA GLU A 235 4.42 -25.67 -3.03
C GLU A 235 4.30 -24.52 -2.03
N ILE A 236 5.02 -24.61 -0.88
CA ILE A 236 5.04 -23.55 0.12
C ILE A 236 6.45 -22.98 0.23
N HIS A 237 6.61 -21.70 -0.08
CA HIS A 237 7.89 -20.98 -0.06
C HIS A 237 7.93 -20.02 1.13
N ILE A 238 8.88 -20.25 2.04
CA ILE A 238 9.04 -19.44 3.26
C ILE A 238 10.12 -18.38 3.06
N LYS A 239 9.73 -17.11 3.10
CA LYS A 239 10.63 -15.95 2.92
C LYS A 239 11.61 -16.10 1.74
N PRO A 240 11.17 -16.50 0.56
CA PRO A 240 12.10 -16.62 -0.57
C PRO A 240 12.61 -15.25 -0.99
N ASN A 241 13.84 -15.18 -1.50
CA ASN A 241 14.43 -13.93 -2.00
C ASN A 241 13.94 -13.57 -3.42
N ASN A 242 13.25 -14.50 -4.10
CA ASN A 242 12.85 -14.38 -5.50
C ASN A 242 11.32 -14.31 -5.70
N VAL A 243 10.59 -13.63 -4.77
CA VAL A 243 9.11 -13.50 -4.85
C VAL A 243 8.68 -12.96 -6.22
N ALA A 244 9.32 -11.90 -6.70
CA ALA A 244 9.01 -11.29 -7.99
C ALA A 244 9.15 -12.27 -9.19
N GLU A 245 10.10 -13.19 -9.14
CA GLU A 245 10.29 -14.23 -10.16
C GLU A 245 9.17 -15.28 -10.08
N LEU A 246 8.77 -15.67 -8.87
CA LEU A 246 7.65 -16.60 -8.65
C LEU A 246 6.34 -16.00 -9.18
N GLU A 247 6.05 -14.73 -8.89
CA GLU A 247 4.86 -14.03 -9.41
C GLU A 247 4.93 -13.89 -10.93
N ARG A 248 6.08 -13.43 -11.47
CA ARG A 248 6.27 -13.34 -12.92
C ARG A 248 6.06 -14.67 -13.63
N GLY A 249 6.43 -15.78 -13.01
CA GLY A 249 6.26 -17.14 -13.52
C GLY A 249 4.87 -17.74 -13.31
N ALA A 250 3.97 -17.07 -12.61
CA ALA A 250 2.62 -17.54 -12.35
C ALA A 250 1.64 -17.21 -13.50
N ASP A 251 0.46 -17.81 -13.48
CA ASP A 251 -0.61 -17.62 -14.47
C ASP A 251 -1.85 -16.96 -13.87
N ILE A 252 -2.11 -17.15 -12.57
CA ILE A 252 -3.25 -16.63 -11.83
C ILE A 252 -2.80 -16.22 -10.43
N TYR A 253 -3.24 -15.07 -9.95
CA TYR A 253 -3.09 -14.66 -8.56
C TYR A 253 -4.39 -14.86 -7.80
N ILE A 254 -4.32 -15.41 -6.57
CA ILE A 254 -5.48 -15.58 -5.70
C ILE A 254 -5.24 -14.98 -4.32
N SER A 255 -6.27 -14.32 -3.76
CA SER A 255 -6.29 -13.78 -2.40
C SER A 255 -7.64 -13.99 -1.74
N SER A 256 -7.66 -14.59 -0.55
CA SER A 256 -8.86 -14.86 0.26
C SER A 256 -9.00 -13.96 1.47
N SER A 257 -8.27 -12.85 1.52
CA SER A 257 -8.16 -11.98 2.69
C SER A 257 -9.52 -11.60 3.28
N VAL A 258 -9.61 -11.52 4.61
CA VAL A 258 -10.79 -11.00 5.33
C VAL A 258 -10.64 -9.52 5.66
N PHE A 259 -9.43 -8.99 5.54
CA PHE A 259 -9.11 -7.60 5.82
C PHE A 259 -7.91 -7.12 5.02
N GLU A 260 -8.08 -5.98 4.31
CA GLU A 260 -7.01 -5.27 3.59
C GLU A 260 -7.16 -3.74 3.77
N GLY A 261 -6.10 -3.01 3.46
CA GLY A 261 -6.18 -1.64 2.97
C GLY A 261 -6.08 -1.68 1.44
N THR A 262 -5.19 -0.89 0.84
CA THR A 262 -4.75 -1.13 -0.54
C THR A 262 -3.74 -2.27 -0.54
N SER A 263 -4.07 -3.38 -1.19
CA SER A 263 -3.26 -4.61 -1.15
C SER A 263 -2.02 -4.50 -2.03
N ASN A 264 -0.83 -4.46 -1.39
CA ASN A 264 0.44 -4.44 -2.13
C ASN A 264 0.64 -5.71 -2.97
N SER A 265 0.26 -6.88 -2.45
CA SER A 265 0.42 -8.14 -3.15
C SER A 265 -0.47 -8.26 -4.39
N ILE A 266 -1.67 -7.64 -4.37
CA ILE A 266 -2.50 -7.52 -5.58
C ILE A 266 -1.84 -6.55 -6.57
N MET A 267 -1.30 -5.40 -6.13
CA MET A 267 -0.56 -4.50 -7.02
C MET A 267 0.67 -5.18 -7.65
N GLU A 268 1.38 -6.01 -6.89
CA GLU A 268 2.50 -6.82 -7.38
C GLU A 268 2.04 -7.83 -8.46
N ALA A 269 0.92 -8.49 -8.23
CA ALA A 269 0.31 -9.39 -9.21
C ALA A 269 -0.12 -8.66 -10.50
N LEU A 270 -0.78 -7.50 -10.37
CA LEU A 270 -1.16 -6.65 -11.51
C LEU A 270 0.06 -6.13 -12.27
N ASN A 271 1.15 -5.83 -11.57
CA ASN A 271 2.42 -5.46 -12.19
C ASN A 271 2.94 -6.53 -13.16
N TRP A 272 2.78 -7.79 -12.80
CA TRP A 272 3.16 -8.92 -13.65
C TRP A 272 2.05 -9.37 -14.61
N SER A 273 1.02 -8.54 -14.84
CA SER A 273 -0.13 -8.86 -15.70
C SER A 273 -0.79 -10.19 -15.32
N LEU A 274 -0.94 -10.47 -14.02
CA LEU A 274 -1.70 -11.61 -13.55
C LEU A 274 -3.18 -11.25 -13.47
N PRO A 275 -4.09 -12.07 -14.00
CA PRO A 275 -5.49 -11.97 -13.64
C PRO A 275 -5.64 -12.31 -12.15
N VAL A 276 -6.46 -11.54 -11.45
CA VAL A 276 -6.61 -11.65 -9.99
C VAL A 276 -7.97 -12.21 -9.63
N VAL A 277 -8.02 -13.24 -8.78
CA VAL A 277 -9.23 -13.69 -8.10
C VAL A 277 -9.10 -13.35 -6.63
N ALA A 278 -9.96 -12.48 -6.10
CA ALA A 278 -9.84 -12.03 -4.73
C ALA A 278 -11.18 -11.86 -4.02
N THR A 279 -11.11 -11.76 -2.69
CA THR A 279 -12.25 -11.33 -1.87
C THR A 279 -12.43 -9.81 -1.96
N ASP A 280 -13.69 -9.37 -1.95
CA ASP A 280 -14.09 -7.96 -1.96
C ASP A 280 -13.97 -7.36 -0.55
N VAL A 281 -12.75 -7.01 -0.16
CA VAL A 281 -12.42 -6.42 1.14
C VAL A 281 -11.43 -5.27 0.99
N GLY A 282 -11.54 -4.29 1.88
CA GLY A 282 -10.68 -3.11 1.86
C GLY A 282 -10.86 -2.29 0.60
N ASP A 283 -9.76 -2.09 -0.14
CA ASP A 283 -9.72 -1.37 -1.42
C ASP A 283 -9.55 -2.34 -2.61
N ASN A 284 -9.87 -3.62 -2.47
CA ASN A 284 -9.70 -4.57 -3.56
C ASN A 284 -10.59 -4.24 -4.77
N ASP A 285 -11.76 -3.63 -4.56
CA ASP A 285 -12.66 -3.13 -5.61
C ASP A 285 -12.10 -1.93 -6.39
N HIS A 286 -11.10 -1.23 -5.83
CA HIS A 286 -10.35 -0.19 -6.54
C HIS A 286 -9.18 -0.73 -7.38
N LEU A 287 -8.69 -1.93 -7.07
CA LEU A 287 -7.63 -2.63 -7.81
C LEU A 287 -8.18 -3.61 -8.84
N ILE A 288 -9.36 -4.16 -8.57
CA ILE A 288 -10.00 -5.20 -9.37
C ILE A 288 -11.38 -4.73 -9.79
N ILE A 289 -11.56 -4.51 -11.09
CA ILE A 289 -12.86 -4.28 -11.71
C ILE A 289 -13.42 -5.64 -12.05
N ASN A 290 -14.44 -6.07 -11.30
CA ASN A 290 -15.01 -7.42 -11.40
C ASN A 290 -15.46 -7.77 -12.83
N GLY A 291 -14.91 -8.85 -13.38
CA GLY A 291 -15.15 -9.30 -14.74
C GLY A 291 -14.31 -8.62 -15.83
N ASP A 292 -13.52 -7.60 -15.50
CA ASP A 292 -12.68 -6.87 -16.45
C ASP A 292 -11.20 -7.19 -16.34
N ASN A 293 -10.59 -7.03 -15.15
CA ASN A 293 -9.20 -7.37 -14.89
C ASN A 293 -9.02 -8.46 -13.81
N GLY A 294 -10.12 -9.06 -13.34
CA GLY A 294 -10.15 -10.10 -12.34
C GLY A 294 -11.56 -10.39 -11.84
N PHE A 295 -11.66 -11.13 -10.75
CA PHE A 295 -12.94 -11.49 -10.12
C PHE A 295 -12.91 -11.17 -8.64
N LEU A 296 -14.03 -10.60 -8.14
CA LEU A 296 -14.25 -10.31 -6.73
C LEU A 296 -15.37 -11.17 -6.17
N HIS A 297 -15.17 -11.69 -4.97
CA HIS A 297 -16.13 -12.53 -4.24
C HIS A 297 -16.27 -12.08 -2.79
N ALA A 298 -17.35 -12.44 -2.14
CA ALA A 298 -17.51 -12.21 -0.72
C ALA A 298 -16.41 -12.94 0.09
N SER A 299 -15.99 -12.36 1.22
CA SER A 299 -15.08 -13.03 2.14
C SER A 299 -15.66 -14.38 2.59
N GLY A 300 -14.84 -15.45 2.56
CA GLY A 300 -15.25 -16.81 2.88
C GLY A 300 -15.97 -17.59 1.75
N ASP A 301 -16.18 -16.98 0.58
CA ASP A 301 -16.82 -17.64 -0.56
C ASP A 301 -15.84 -18.53 -1.36
N ALA A 302 -15.44 -19.65 -0.76
CA ALA A 302 -14.53 -20.60 -1.42
C ALA A 302 -15.10 -21.15 -2.75
N LYS A 303 -16.42 -21.29 -2.89
CA LYS A 303 -17.06 -21.78 -4.12
C LYS A 303 -16.97 -20.77 -5.26
N GLY A 304 -17.27 -19.50 -4.98
CA GLY A 304 -17.16 -18.42 -5.96
C GLY A 304 -15.73 -18.25 -6.43
N LEU A 305 -14.77 -18.21 -5.50
CA LEU A 305 -13.33 -18.17 -5.80
C LEU A 305 -12.92 -19.34 -6.70
N SER A 306 -13.32 -20.59 -6.37
CA SER A 306 -13.02 -21.79 -7.15
C SER A 306 -13.57 -21.73 -8.57
N SER A 307 -14.82 -21.28 -8.72
CA SER A 307 -15.45 -21.11 -10.03
C SER A 307 -14.69 -20.13 -10.93
N SER A 308 -14.26 -18.99 -10.37
CA SER A 308 -13.50 -17.99 -11.11
C SER A 308 -12.08 -18.46 -11.46
N VAL A 309 -11.41 -19.18 -10.55
CA VAL A 309 -10.11 -19.82 -10.84
C VAL A 309 -10.27 -20.84 -11.98
N SER A 310 -11.31 -21.69 -11.93
CA SER A 310 -11.57 -22.67 -13.01
C SER A 310 -11.74 -21.98 -14.36
N ARG A 311 -12.53 -20.90 -14.45
CA ARG A 311 -12.71 -20.13 -15.69
C ARG A 311 -11.40 -19.59 -16.24
N LEU A 312 -10.51 -19.12 -15.37
CA LEU A 312 -9.17 -18.63 -15.76
C LEU A 312 -8.26 -19.78 -16.20
N LEU A 313 -8.35 -20.95 -15.58
CA LEU A 313 -7.58 -22.14 -16.00
C LEU A 313 -7.99 -22.62 -17.40
N ASP A 314 -9.25 -22.42 -17.77
CA ASP A 314 -9.82 -22.91 -19.05
C ASP A 314 -9.48 -22.01 -20.26
N SER A 315 -9.11 -20.72 -20.06
CA SER A 315 -8.87 -19.81 -21.17
C SER A 315 -7.62 -18.93 -20.99
N ILE A 316 -6.65 -19.16 -21.87
CA ILE A 316 -5.44 -18.30 -21.95
C ILE A 316 -5.81 -16.89 -22.42
N GLU A 317 -6.77 -16.75 -23.32
CA GLU A 317 -7.25 -15.48 -23.85
C GLU A 317 -7.80 -14.63 -22.70
N LEU A 318 -8.62 -15.22 -21.83
CA LEU A 318 -9.20 -14.54 -20.67
C LEU A 318 -8.11 -14.13 -19.68
N ARG A 319 -7.15 -15.03 -19.40
CA ARG A 319 -5.99 -14.71 -18.54
C ARG A 319 -5.21 -13.53 -19.06
N ASN A 320 -4.86 -13.53 -20.35
CA ASN A 320 -4.10 -12.47 -20.99
C ASN A 320 -4.87 -11.16 -21.04
N GLN A 321 -6.14 -11.19 -21.44
CA GLN A 321 -6.98 -10.00 -21.48
C GLN A 321 -7.09 -9.33 -20.10
N MET A 322 -7.43 -10.09 -19.07
CA MET A 322 -7.57 -9.58 -17.70
C MET A 322 -6.24 -9.11 -17.14
N GLY A 323 -5.16 -9.87 -17.35
CA GLY A 323 -3.83 -9.50 -16.88
C GLY A 323 -3.32 -8.20 -17.47
N VAL A 324 -3.47 -8.00 -18.78
CA VAL A 324 -3.09 -6.74 -19.47
C VAL A 324 -3.91 -5.56 -18.94
N LYS A 325 -5.23 -5.71 -18.78
CA LYS A 325 -6.10 -4.66 -18.22
C LYS A 325 -5.72 -4.32 -16.78
N GLY A 326 -5.37 -5.32 -15.97
CA GLY A 326 -4.89 -5.11 -14.60
C GLY A 326 -3.61 -4.28 -14.55
N ASN A 327 -2.64 -4.60 -15.39
CA ASN A 327 -1.40 -3.83 -15.50
C ASN A 327 -1.67 -2.39 -15.99
N GLN A 328 -2.55 -2.19 -16.97
CA GLN A 328 -2.95 -0.87 -17.45
C GLN A 328 -3.63 -0.03 -16.35
N LEU A 329 -4.50 -0.64 -15.54
CA LEU A 329 -5.12 0.00 -14.38
C LEU A 329 -4.06 0.45 -13.38
N LEU A 330 -3.08 -0.43 -13.09
CA LEU A 330 -1.97 -0.10 -12.19
C LEU A 330 -1.16 1.09 -12.73
N GLN A 331 -0.82 1.11 -14.03
CA GLN A 331 -0.11 2.21 -14.68
C GLN A 331 -0.91 3.52 -14.59
N GLN A 332 -2.20 3.48 -14.86
CA GLN A 332 -3.04 4.66 -14.91
C GLN A 332 -3.28 5.30 -13.54
N TYR A 333 -3.50 4.49 -12.50
CA TYR A 333 -3.98 5.00 -11.21
C TYR A 333 -2.97 4.92 -10.07
N TYR A 334 -1.95 4.06 -10.18
CA TYR A 334 -1.00 3.78 -9.10
C TYR A 334 0.46 3.99 -9.50
N SER A 335 0.73 4.56 -10.68
CA SER A 335 2.08 4.91 -11.10
C SER A 335 2.65 6.05 -10.26
N MET A 336 3.98 6.17 -10.30
CA MET A 336 4.71 7.28 -9.69
C MET A 336 4.23 8.63 -10.21
N ASP A 337 4.03 8.75 -11.52
CA ASP A 337 3.59 10.00 -12.16
C ASP A 337 2.20 10.41 -11.67
N THR A 338 1.26 9.45 -11.58
CA THR A 338 -0.08 9.71 -11.05
C THR A 338 -0.05 10.12 -9.57
N PHE A 339 0.79 9.47 -8.78
CA PHE A 339 1.01 9.82 -7.37
C PHE A 339 1.56 11.24 -7.23
N GLU A 340 2.61 11.59 -7.98
CA GLU A 340 3.19 12.92 -7.99
C GLU A 340 2.18 13.99 -8.40
N GLN A 341 1.44 13.78 -9.49
CA GLN A 341 0.42 14.72 -9.97
C GLN A 341 -0.70 14.97 -8.95
N ARG A 342 -1.14 13.94 -8.21
CA ARG A 342 -2.14 14.10 -7.14
C ARG A 342 -1.63 15.03 -6.03
N TYR A 343 -0.36 14.90 -5.65
CA TYR A 343 0.25 15.79 -4.65
C TYR A 343 0.51 17.19 -5.20
N ILE A 344 0.95 17.34 -6.45
CA ILE A 344 1.12 18.66 -7.09
C ILE A 344 -0.21 19.42 -7.09
N ARG A 345 -1.29 18.80 -7.53
CA ARG A 345 -2.63 19.43 -7.47
C ARG A 345 -3.00 19.86 -6.05
N LEU A 346 -2.80 18.97 -5.07
CA LEU A 346 -3.10 19.26 -3.67
C LEU A 346 -2.32 20.45 -3.11
N ILE A 347 -1.05 20.61 -3.45
CA ILE A 347 -0.23 21.73 -2.95
C ILE A 347 -0.46 23.02 -3.71
N GLU A 348 -1.00 23.00 -4.92
CA GLU A 348 -1.32 24.17 -5.73
C GLU A 348 -2.68 24.78 -5.37
N GLU A 349 -3.66 23.97 -4.98
CA GLU A 349 -4.95 24.43 -4.41
C GLU A 349 -4.79 25.28 -3.16
#